data_a45f548088aac86a12732c9fcdf8cda1
#
_entry.id   a45f548088aac86a12732c9fcdf8cda1
#
_cell.length_a   1.000
_cell.length_b   1.000
_cell.length_c   1.000
_cell.angle_alpha   90.00
_cell.angle_beta   90.00
_cell.angle_gamma   90.00
#
_symmetry.space_group_name_H-M   'P 1'
#
loop_
_entity.id
_entity.type
_entity.pdbx_description
1 polymer ?
#
loop_
_entity_poly.entity_id
_entity_poly.type
_entity_poly.pdbx_seq_one_letter_code
_entity_poly.pdbx_strand_id
1 'polypeptide(L)'
;MLNMRHHVCLLKSIAPRLVRSLLSLKSLRGGGKPLYIKDICLVNPSKREVSELSLDTIVSFLEMSSISNNGFIDTRQDRTLKEVMKGSYTYFRDGDIIIAKITPCMENGKCALASGLTNGIGFGSSEFHVFRNSSSAVKQEYLFYYLNRESIRKQAEQRMTGASGHRRVPIDFYRELPIPVPPLQEQERIIREIEGYEAEIHKAEAVMQGAEARRSAILRKYLE
;
A
#
# COMPACT_ATOMS: atom_id res chain seq x y z
N MET A 1 14.38 28.20 -1.60
CA MET A 1 13.33 27.31 -2.18
C MET A 1 13.88 26.02 -2.80
N LEU A 2 15.03 26.03 -3.45
CA LEU A 2 15.67 24.80 -3.98
C LEU A 2 16.00 23.77 -2.88
N ASN A 3 16.32 24.23 -1.67
CA ASN A 3 16.81 23.38 -0.58
C ASN A 3 15.71 22.48 0.04
N MET A 4 14.44 22.92 0.04
CA MET A 4 13.34 22.18 0.67
C MET A 4 12.79 21.05 -0.21
N ARG A 5 12.69 21.27 -1.54
CA ARG A 5 12.35 20.20 -2.49
C ARG A 5 13.44 19.12 -2.53
N HIS A 6 14.70 19.52 -2.38
CA HIS A 6 15.83 18.59 -2.24
C HIS A 6 15.75 17.79 -0.93
N HIS A 7 15.29 18.41 0.17
CA HIS A 7 15.16 17.75 1.47
C HIS A 7 14.04 16.70 1.49
N VAL A 8 12.86 17.02 0.92
CA VAL A 8 11.75 16.06 0.76
C VAL A 8 12.15 14.93 -0.20
N CYS A 9 12.84 15.25 -1.29
CA CYS A 9 13.36 14.23 -2.20
C CYS A 9 14.42 13.35 -1.52
N LEU A 10 15.27 13.93 -0.66
CA LEU A 10 16.26 13.22 0.13
C LEU A 10 15.61 12.32 1.17
N LEU A 11 14.61 12.80 1.90
CA LEU A 11 13.85 12.01 2.88
C LEU A 11 13.12 10.84 2.20
N LYS A 12 12.47 11.08 1.06
CA LYS A 12 11.85 10.00 0.24
C LYS A 12 12.89 8.99 -0.29
N SER A 13 14.16 9.40 -0.46
CA SER A 13 15.24 8.51 -0.89
C SER A 13 15.95 7.78 0.26
N ILE A 14 15.93 8.35 1.46
CA ILE A 14 16.61 7.81 2.65
C ILE A 14 15.76 6.74 3.33
N ALA A 15 14.43 6.94 3.43
CA ALA A 15 13.53 5.95 4.02
C ALA A 15 13.68 4.55 3.39
N PRO A 16 13.69 4.38 2.05
CA PRO A 16 13.97 3.09 1.42
C PRO A 16 15.38 2.54 1.69
N ARG A 17 16.39 3.41 1.89
CA ARG A 17 17.77 2.97 2.17
C ARG A 17 17.93 2.48 3.61
N LEU A 18 17.29 3.13 4.59
CA LEU A 18 17.25 2.70 5.98
C LEU A 18 16.49 1.39 6.13
N VAL A 19 15.33 1.25 5.47
CA VAL A 19 14.59 -0.02 5.39
C VAL A 19 15.45 -1.12 4.75
N ARG A 20 16.29 -0.80 3.75
CA ARG A 20 17.27 -1.74 3.19
C ARG A 20 18.32 -2.18 4.22
N SER A 21 18.80 -1.27 5.04
CA SER A 21 19.79 -1.56 6.09
C SER A 21 19.19 -2.44 7.18
N LEU A 22 17.98 -2.14 7.62
CA LEU A 22 17.28 -2.84 8.70
C LEU A 22 16.75 -4.21 8.27
N LEU A 23 16.27 -4.33 7.03
CA LEU A 23 15.78 -5.57 6.43
C LEU A 23 16.87 -6.34 5.67
N SER A 24 18.16 -6.01 5.86
CA SER A 24 19.23 -6.78 5.25
C SER A 24 19.15 -8.22 5.74
N LEU A 25 19.26 -9.17 4.83
CA LEU A 25 19.15 -10.62 4.99
C LEU A 25 20.06 -11.24 6.09
N LYS A 26 20.81 -10.43 6.84
CA LYS A 26 21.64 -10.90 7.96
C LYS A 26 20.83 -11.50 9.12
N SER A 27 19.54 -11.16 9.26
CA SER A 27 18.65 -11.73 10.26
C SER A 27 18.17 -13.16 9.95
N LEU A 28 18.36 -13.63 8.71
CA LEU A 28 18.00 -15.02 8.30
C LEU A 28 19.01 -16.10 8.78
N ARG A 29 20.00 -15.76 9.60
CA ARG A 29 20.98 -16.74 10.12
C ARG A 29 20.51 -17.57 11.32
N GLY A 30 19.26 -17.43 11.75
CA GLY A 30 18.60 -18.46 12.57
C GLY A 30 18.10 -19.57 11.64
N GLY A 31 18.63 -20.78 11.73
CA GLY A 31 18.48 -21.93 10.81
C GLY A 31 17.04 -22.45 10.55
N GLY A 32 16.04 -21.58 10.44
CA GLY A 32 14.68 -21.89 10.03
C GLY A 32 14.49 -21.80 8.51
N LYS A 33 13.53 -22.57 7.96
CA LYS A 33 13.12 -22.43 6.57
C LYS A 33 12.62 -21.01 6.29
N PRO A 34 12.92 -20.42 5.12
CA PRO A 34 12.37 -19.14 4.75
C PRO A 34 10.83 -19.24 4.72
N LEU A 35 10.15 -18.27 5.32
CA LEU A 35 8.70 -18.11 5.19
C LEU A 35 8.41 -17.34 3.90
N TYR A 36 7.33 -17.71 3.23
CA TYR A 36 6.85 -17.05 2.02
C TYR A 36 5.53 -16.35 2.30
N ILE A 37 5.17 -15.37 1.49
CA ILE A 37 3.89 -14.63 1.64
C ILE A 37 2.69 -15.59 1.66
N LYS A 38 2.69 -16.64 0.83
CA LYS A 38 1.64 -17.67 0.85
C LYS A 38 1.48 -18.42 2.17
N ASP A 39 2.54 -18.48 3.00
CA ASP A 39 2.54 -19.21 4.28
C ASP A 39 1.92 -18.37 5.40
N ILE A 40 1.85 -17.05 5.22
CA ILE A 40 1.42 -16.09 6.25
C ILE A 40 0.22 -15.23 5.84
N CYS A 41 -0.21 -15.31 4.57
CA CYS A 41 -1.31 -14.50 4.06
C CYS A 41 -2.37 -15.34 3.36
N LEU A 42 -3.63 -15.01 3.65
CA LEU A 42 -4.73 -15.31 2.74
C LEU A 42 -4.69 -14.29 1.60
N VAL A 43 -4.49 -14.77 0.39
CA VAL A 43 -4.33 -13.93 -0.80
C VAL A 43 -5.62 -13.86 -1.60
N ASN A 44 -6.07 -12.67 -1.95
CA ASN A 44 -7.33 -12.39 -2.65
C ASN A 44 -8.53 -13.09 -1.98
N PRO A 45 -8.90 -12.68 -0.75
CA PRO A 45 -10.04 -13.25 -0.03
C PRO A 45 -11.32 -13.17 -0.86
N SER A 46 -12.20 -14.14 -0.66
CA SER A 46 -13.41 -14.25 -1.45
C SER A 46 -14.50 -13.31 -0.93
N LYS A 47 -15.19 -12.60 -1.84
CA LYS A 47 -16.38 -11.82 -1.50
C LYS A 47 -17.55 -12.67 -0.96
N ARG A 48 -17.44 -14.01 -0.98
CA ARG A 48 -18.39 -14.90 -0.31
C ARG A 48 -18.41 -14.71 1.21
N GLU A 49 -17.35 -14.16 1.80
CA GLU A 49 -17.31 -13.85 3.25
C GLU A 49 -18.43 -12.91 3.70
N VAL A 50 -18.99 -12.14 2.79
CA VAL A 50 -20.06 -11.15 3.04
C VAL A 50 -21.40 -11.52 2.38
N SER A 51 -21.53 -12.75 1.84
CA SER A 51 -22.74 -13.19 1.11
C SER A 51 -23.99 -13.27 1.98
N GLU A 52 -23.83 -13.45 3.29
CA GLU A 52 -24.94 -13.55 4.26
C GLU A 52 -25.41 -12.18 4.79
N LEU A 53 -24.71 -11.10 4.44
CA LEU A 53 -25.11 -9.75 4.84
C LEU A 53 -26.28 -9.24 3.98
N SER A 54 -27.06 -8.31 4.55
CA SER A 54 -28.10 -7.62 3.79
C SER A 54 -27.50 -6.93 2.55
N LEU A 55 -28.17 -7.05 1.43
CA LEU A 55 -27.78 -6.38 0.18
C LEU A 55 -27.80 -4.85 0.29
N ASP A 56 -28.53 -4.29 1.26
CA ASP A 56 -28.59 -2.86 1.54
C ASP A 56 -27.47 -2.39 2.49
N THR A 57 -26.60 -3.31 2.96
CA THR A 57 -25.44 -2.96 3.78
C THR A 57 -24.55 -2.00 3.02
N ILE A 58 -24.22 -0.88 3.65
CA ILE A 58 -23.31 0.13 3.08
C ILE A 58 -21.86 -0.34 3.26
N VAL A 59 -21.06 -0.24 2.23
CA VAL A 59 -19.65 -0.64 2.20
C VAL A 59 -18.81 0.43 1.50
N SER A 60 -17.55 0.52 1.84
CA SER A 60 -16.63 1.43 1.15
C SER A 60 -16.26 0.91 -0.23
N PHE A 61 -16.18 1.81 -1.22
CA PHE A 61 -15.72 1.53 -2.57
C PHE A 61 -14.50 2.37 -2.91
N LEU A 62 -13.40 1.70 -3.31
CA LEU A 62 -12.14 2.33 -3.65
C LEU A 62 -11.83 2.15 -5.14
N GLU A 63 -11.82 3.26 -5.87
CA GLU A 63 -11.28 3.28 -7.23
C GLU A 63 -9.74 3.21 -7.19
N MET A 64 -9.12 2.95 -8.34
CA MET A 64 -7.67 3.01 -8.44
C MET A 64 -7.10 4.41 -8.13
N SER A 65 -7.85 5.45 -8.45
CA SER A 65 -7.56 6.85 -8.12
C SER A 65 -7.60 7.14 -6.62
N SER A 66 -8.38 6.37 -5.86
CA SER A 66 -8.52 6.53 -4.41
C SER A 66 -7.27 6.17 -3.62
N ILE A 67 -6.30 5.48 -4.23
CA ILE A 67 -5.06 5.08 -3.60
C ILE A 67 -3.94 6.01 -4.04
N SER A 68 -3.26 6.62 -3.08
CA SER A 68 -2.08 7.45 -3.33
C SER A 68 -0.87 6.61 -3.73
N ASN A 69 0.16 7.25 -4.28
CA ASN A 69 1.46 6.62 -4.52
C ASN A 69 2.30 6.50 -3.24
N ASN A 70 1.81 7.05 -2.13
CA ASN A 70 2.51 7.08 -0.84
C ASN A 70 1.93 6.08 0.18
N GLY A 71 0.98 5.23 -0.22
CA GLY A 71 0.46 4.18 0.65
C GLY A 71 -0.82 4.52 1.40
N PHE A 72 -1.50 5.61 1.04
CA PHE A 72 -2.71 6.08 1.73
C PHE A 72 -3.97 5.91 0.89
N ILE A 73 -5.11 5.85 1.55
CA ILE A 73 -6.43 5.98 0.95
C ILE A 73 -6.83 7.45 1.03
N ASP A 74 -6.79 8.15 -0.13
CA ASP A 74 -7.08 9.58 -0.21
C ASP A 74 -8.58 9.86 -0.22
N THR A 75 -9.35 9.00 -0.88
CA THR A 75 -10.80 9.15 -1.04
C THR A 75 -11.50 7.80 -0.97
N ARG A 76 -12.75 7.80 -0.58
CA ARG A 76 -13.63 6.63 -0.63
C ARG A 76 -15.06 7.07 -0.93
N GLN A 77 -15.81 6.17 -1.53
CA GLN A 77 -17.24 6.32 -1.80
C GLN A 77 -17.98 5.24 -1.01
N ASP A 78 -19.15 5.53 -0.54
CA ASP A 78 -20.05 4.52 0.02
C ASP A 78 -20.97 3.98 -1.06
N ARG A 79 -21.15 2.66 -1.10
CA ARG A 79 -22.05 1.94 -2.01
C ARG A 79 -22.80 0.86 -1.26
N THR A 80 -23.93 0.42 -1.78
CA THR A 80 -24.63 -0.74 -1.24
C THR A 80 -23.93 -2.03 -1.64
N LEU A 81 -23.99 -3.05 -0.78
CA LEU A 81 -23.46 -4.38 -1.09
C LEU A 81 -24.06 -4.93 -2.39
N LYS A 82 -25.34 -4.64 -2.65
CA LYS A 82 -26.05 -5.00 -3.89
C LYS A 82 -25.35 -4.49 -5.16
N GLU A 83 -24.84 -3.26 -5.13
CA GLU A 83 -24.15 -2.66 -6.28
C GLU A 83 -22.80 -3.31 -6.52
N VAL A 84 -22.01 -3.53 -5.45
CA VAL A 84 -20.65 -4.03 -5.58
C VAL A 84 -20.57 -5.55 -5.81
N MET A 85 -21.55 -6.31 -5.34
CA MET A 85 -21.60 -7.77 -5.54
C MET A 85 -21.82 -8.18 -7.01
N LYS A 86 -22.50 -7.35 -7.79
CA LYS A 86 -22.77 -7.61 -9.21
C LYS A 86 -21.54 -7.48 -10.10
N GLY A 87 -20.56 -6.66 -9.71
CA GLY A 87 -19.37 -6.38 -10.48
C GLY A 87 -18.22 -7.36 -10.23
N SER A 88 -17.20 -7.24 -11.08
CA SER A 88 -15.92 -7.97 -10.91
C SER A 88 -14.99 -7.25 -9.92
N TYR A 89 -15.53 -6.58 -8.93
CA TYR A 89 -14.76 -5.82 -7.95
C TYR A 89 -14.01 -6.73 -6.99
N THR A 90 -12.84 -6.27 -6.56
CA THR A 90 -12.03 -6.93 -5.57
C THR A 90 -12.57 -6.62 -4.18
N TYR A 91 -12.78 -7.66 -3.37
CA TYR A 91 -13.20 -7.57 -1.97
C TYR A 91 -12.00 -7.50 -1.03
N PHE A 92 -12.12 -6.69 0.01
CA PHE A 92 -11.17 -6.59 1.12
C PHE A 92 -11.90 -6.06 2.37
N ARG A 93 -11.24 -6.07 3.52
CA ARG A 93 -11.76 -5.52 4.78
C ARG A 93 -10.69 -4.71 5.50
N ASP A 94 -11.07 -4.07 6.60
CA ASP A 94 -10.12 -3.41 7.49
C ASP A 94 -8.99 -4.36 7.88
N GLY A 95 -7.76 -3.87 7.82
CA GLY A 95 -6.55 -4.63 8.07
C GLY A 95 -5.97 -5.33 6.83
N ASP A 96 -6.65 -5.39 5.70
CA ASP A 96 -6.09 -5.97 4.48
C ASP A 96 -5.14 -5.00 3.78
N ILE A 97 -4.10 -5.52 3.14
CA ILE A 97 -3.21 -4.76 2.26
C ILE A 97 -3.72 -4.90 0.84
N ILE A 98 -3.97 -3.78 0.18
CA ILE A 98 -4.38 -3.71 -1.23
C ILE A 98 -3.22 -3.17 -2.07
N ILE A 99 -2.88 -3.86 -3.15
CA ILE A 99 -1.77 -3.50 -4.06
C ILE A 99 -2.29 -3.46 -5.49
N ALA A 100 -2.03 -2.39 -6.21
CA ALA A 100 -2.31 -2.35 -7.65
C ALA A 100 -1.46 -3.40 -8.38
N LYS A 101 -2.07 -4.11 -9.32
CA LYS A 101 -1.37 -5.13 -10.13
C LYS A 101 -1.07 -4.66 -11.55
N ILE A 102 -1.70 -3.57 -12.02
CA ILE A 102 -1.66 -3.10 -13.40
C ILE A 102 -0.69 -1.93 -13.58
N THR A 103 -0.03 -1.87 -14.75
CA THR A 103 0.76 -0.71 -15.24
C THR A 103 -0.15 0.53 -15.44
N PRO A 104 0.30 1.76 -15.09
CA PRO A 104 1.53 2.12 -14.37
C PRO A 104 1.32 2.20 -12.84
N CYS A 105 0.17 1.80 -12.35
CA CYS A 105 -0.23 2.00 -10.95
C CYS A 105 0.65 1.21 -9.97
N MET A 106 1.04 -0.02 -10.34
CA MET A 106 1.92 -0.86 -9.53
C MET A 106 3.32 -0.25 -9.42
N GLU A 107 3.89 0.15 -10.54
CA GLU A 107 5.22 0.76 -10.62
C GLU A 107 5.28 2.07 -9.82
N ASN A 108 4.19 2.84 -9.85
CA ASN A 108 4.03 4.08 -9.07
C ASN A 108 3.81 3.86 -7.57
N GLY A 109 3.67 2.59 -7.14
CA GLY A 109 3.56 2.24 -5.72
C GLY A 109 2.17 2.39 -5.13
N LYS A 110 1.10 2.34 -5.95
CA LYS A 110 -0.28 2.33 -5.44
C LYS A 110 -0.54 1.07 -4.61
N CYS A 111 -0.43 1.24 -3.31
CA CYS A 111 -0.59 0.24 -2.28
C CYS A 111 -1.15 0.92 -1.04
N ALA A 112 -2.05 0.29 -0.29
CA ALA A 112 -2.54 0.82 0.98
C ALA A 112 -2.86 -0.29 1.97
N LEU A 113 -2.74 0.03 3.26
CA LEU A 113 -3.34 -0.72 4.34
C LEU A 113 -4.79 -0.21 4.50
N ALA A 114 -5.76 -1.07 4.24
CA ALA A 114 -7.16 -0.72 4.35
C ALA A 114 -7.54 -0.48 5.82
N SER A 115 -8.10 0.68 6.10
CA SER A 115 -8.53 1.06 7.46
C SER A 115 -9.68 2.06 7.42
N GLY A 116 -10.52 2.03 8.45
CA GLY A 116 -11.65 2.95 8.61
C GLY A 116 -12.70 2.80 7.51
N LEU A 117 -12.86 1.60 6.97
CA LEU A 117 -13.88 1.30 5.97
C LEU A 117 -15.27 1.29 6.60
N THR A 118 -16.28 1.69 5.85
CA THR A 118 -17.67 1.64 6.27
C THR A 118 -18.07 0.20 6.56
N ASN A 119 -18.51 -0.07 7.78
CA ASN A 119 -18.76 -1.41 8.32
C ASN A 119 -17.56 -2.38 8.22
N GLY A 120 -16.33 -1.85 8.14
CA GLY A 120 -15.11 -2.64 8.01
C GLY A 120 -14.98 -3.38 6.67
N ILE A 121 -15.81 -3.06 5.67
CA ILE A 121 -15.92 -3.78 4.41
C ILE A 121 -15.57 -2.86 3.25
N GLY A 122 -14.71 -3.35 2.36
CA GLY A 122 -14.31 -2.65 1.17
C GLY A 122 -14.45 -3.47 -0.10
N PHE A 123 -14.77 -2.77 -1.16
CA PHE A 123 -14.68 -3.24 -2.53
C PHE A 123 -13.92 -2.22 -3.37
N GLY A 124 -13.32 -2.65 -4.45
CA GLY A 124 -12.59 -1.71 -5.30
C GLY A 124 -12.23 -2.28 -6.65
N SER A 125 -11.33 -1.59 -7.34
CA SER A 125 -10.89 -1.97 -8.67
C SER A 125 -10.55 -3.45 -8.76
N SER A 126 -10.98 -4.10 -9.82
CA SER A 126 -10.56 -5.49 -10.14
C SER A 126 -9.05 -5.61 -10.38
N GLU A 127 -8.35 -4.49 -10.49
CA GLU A 127 -6.90 -4.41 -10.68
C GLU A 127 -6.11 -4.33 -9.35
N PHE A 128 -6.72 -4.71 -8.23
CA PHE A 128 -6.03 -4.92 -6.96
C PHE A 128 -5.70 -6.40 -6.72
N HIS A 129 -4.57 -6.64 -6.06
CA HIS A 129 -4.30 -7.82 -5.25
C HIS A 129 -4.52 -7.47 -3.78
N VAL A 130 -5.00 -8.44 -3.01
CA VAL A 130 -5.30 -8.28 -1.57
C VAL A 130 -4.51 -9.30 -0.77
N PHE A 131 -3.91 -8.84 0.34
CA PHE A 131 -3.14 -9.68 1.25
C PHE A 131 -3.69 -9.49 2.67
N ARG A 132 -4.25 -10.53 3.22
CA ARG A 132 -4.72 -10.60 4.60
C ARG A 132 -3.75 -11.41 5.41
N ASN A 133 -3.10 -10.78 6.37
CA ASN A 133 -2.23 -11.49 7.30
C ASN A 133 -3.04 -12.52 8.12
N SER A 134 -2.57 -13.75 8.14
CA SER A 134 -3.13 -14.85 8.93
C SER A 134 -2.16 -15.35 10.01
N SER A 135 -0.99 -14.73 10.13
CA SER A 135 0.05 -15.13 11.05
C SER A 135 0.16 -14.17 12.24
N SER A 136 0.12 -14.70 13.45
CA SER A 136 0.39 -13.91 14.66
C SER A 136 1.88 -13.52 14.83
N ALA A 137 2.77 -14.14 14.07
CA ALA A 137 4.21 -13.84 14.11
C ALA A 137 4.60 -12.59 13.30
N VAL A 138 3.69 -12.07 12.47
CA VAL A 138 3.94 -10.93 11.57
C VAL A 138 2.94 -9.83 11.88
N LYS A 139 3.44 -8.62 12.11
CA LYS A 139 2.59 -7.43 12.22
C LYS A 139 2.12 -6.98 10.84
N GLN A 140 0.89 -6.50 10.77
CA GLN A 140 0.26 -6.08 9.52
C GLN A 140 0.99 -4.91 8.86
N GLU A 141 1.39 -3.92 9.66
CA GLU A 141 2.12 -2.74 9.21
C GLU A 141 3.53 -3.13 8.70
N TYR A 142 4.18 -4.08 9.38
CA TYR A 142 5.47 -4.62 8.93
C TYR A 142 5.34 -5.29 7.56
N LEU A 143 4.30 -6.10 7.38
CA LEU A 143 4.00 -6.75 6.11
C LEU A 143 3.69 -5.73 5.01
N PHE A 144 2.91 -4.68 5.32
CA PHE A 144 2.62 -3.59 4.40
C PHE A 144 3.90 -2.89 3.93
N TYR A 145 4.76 -2.46 4.85
CA TYR A 145 6.04 -1.84 4.50
C TYR A 145 6.95 -2.78 3.72
N TYR A 146 6.93 -4.07 4.06
CA TYR A 146 7.69 -5.07 3.32
C TYR A 146 7.24 -5.17 1.87
N LEU A 147 5.95 -5.33 1.62
CA LEU A 147 5.38 -5.50 0.28
C LEU A 147 5.49 -4.23 -0.57
N ASN A 148 5.40 -3.05 0.04
CA ASN A 148 5.47 -1.76 -0.66
C ASN A 148 6.89 -1.29 -0.99
N ARG A 149 7.94 -2.06 -0.65
CA ARG A 149 9.34 -1.68 -0.95
C ARG A 149 9.57 -1.49 -2.46
N GLU A 150 10.29 -0.43 -2.79
CA GLU A 150 10.71 -0.15 -4.17
C GLU A 150 11.41 -1.35 -4.83
N SER A 151 12.26 -2.07 -4.08
CA SER A 151 12.96 -3.25 -4.58
C SER A 151 12.02 -4.40 -4.96
N ILE A 152 10.89 -4.56 -4.26
CA ILE A 152 9.85 -5.54 -4.61
C ILE A 152 9.07 -5.05 -5.84
N ARG A 153 8.72 -3.76 -5.91
CA ARG A 153 8.06 -3.20 -7.09
C ARG A 153 8.89 -3.38 -8.37
N LYS A 154 10.20 -3.12 -8.29
CA LYS A 154 11.12 -3.34 -9.41
C LYS A 154 11.21 -4.81 -9.85
N GLN A 155 11.18 -5.74 -8.90
CA GLN A 155 11.13 -7.17 -9.21
C GLN A 155 9.77 -7.56 -9.81
N ALA A 156 8.66 -7.02 -9.27
CA ALA A 156 7.32 -7.24 -9.79
C ALA A 156 7.17 -6.74 -11.23
N GLU A 157 7.70 -5.55 -11.54
CA GLU A 157 7.71 -4.97 -12.88
C GLU A 157 8.35 -5.91 -13.92
N GLN A 158 9.48 -6.54 -13.56
CA GLN A 158 10.17 -7.50 -14.43
C GLN A 158 9.36 -8.80 -14.66
N ARG A 159 8.38 -9.08 -13.81
CA ARG A 159 7.51 -10.27 -13.88
C ARG A 159 6.14 -9.99 -14.48
N MET A 160 5.87 -8.74 -14.82
CA MET A 160 4.60 -8.36 -15.44
C MET A 160 4.38 -9.02 -16.79
N THR A 161 3.17 -9.49 -17.03
CA THR A 161 2.72 -10.11 -18.28
C THR A 161 1.55 -9.33 -18.87
N GLY A 162 1.33 -9.47 -20.18
CA GLY A 162 0.27 -8.78 -20.93
C GLY A 162 0.79 -7.84 -22.00
N ALA A 163 -0.11 -7.24 -22.76
CA ALA A 163 0.22 -6.28 -23.81
C ALA A 163 0.75 -4.96 -23.24
N SER A 164 1.51 -4.22 -24.05
CA SER A 164 2.04 -2.90 -23.68
C SER A 164 0.91 -2.00 -23.15
N GLY A 165 1.17 -1.32 -22.04
CA GLY A 165 0.19 -0.45 -21.37
C GLY A 165 -0.88 -1.17 -20.51
N HIS A 166 -0.98 -2.51 -20.61
CA HIS A 166 -1.94 -3.31 -19.84
C HIS A 166 -1.28 -4.51 -19.15
N ARG A 167 -0.01 -4.40 -18.81
CA ARG A 167 0.71 -5.46 -18.08
C ARG A 167 0.23 -5.55 -16.64
N ARG A 168 0.25 -6.77 -16.11
CA ARG A 168 -0.16 -7.08 -14.74
C ARG A 168 0.86 -7.98 -14.06
N VAL A 169 1.08 -7.74 -12.78
CA VAL A 169 1.88 -8.63 -11.94
C VAL A 169 1.06 -9.89 -11.64
N PRO A 170 1.55 -11.09 -12.00
CA PRO A 170 0.90 -12.33 -11.59
C PRO A 170 0.93 -12.48 -10.06
N ILE A 171 -0.16 -12.98 -9.48
CA ILE A 171 -0.25 -13.17 -8.02
C ILE A 171 0.81 -14.12 -7.47
N ASP A 172 1.24 -15.10 -8.29
CA ASP A 172 2.25 -16.07 -7.89
C ASP A 172 3.62 -15.43 -7.62
N PHE A 173 3.92 -14.28 -8.26
CA PHE A 173 5.09 -13.50 -7.91
C PHE A 173 5.09 -13.14 -6.42
N TYR A 174 3.97 -12.62 -5.91
CA TYR A 174 3.86 -12.26 -4.50
C TYR A 174 3.81 -13.48 -3.58
N ARG A 175 3.09 -14.54 -3.97
CA ARG A 175 2.99 -15.77 -3.17
C ARG A 175 4.35 -16.37 -2.87
N GLU A 176 5.25 -16.35 -3.85
CA GLU A 176 6.59 -16.94 -3.75
C GLU A 176 7.65 -15.94 -3.24
N LEU A 177 7.26 -14.75 -2.78
CA LEU A 177 8.21 -13.84 -2.13
C LEU A 177 8.59 -14.36 -0.75
N PRO A 178 9.89 -14.56 -0.49
CA PRO A 178 10.37 -14.85 0.85
C PRO A 178 10.25 -13.59 1.71
N ILE A 179 9.81 -13.73 2.96
CA ILE A 179 9.73 -12.63 3.92
C ILE A 179 10.60 -12.93 5.15
N PRO A 180 11.51 -12.02 5.55
CA PRO A 180 12.17 -12.11 6.84
C PRO A 180 11.18 -11.78 7.95
N VAL A 181 11.11 -12.61 8.98
CA VAL A 181 10.23 -12.42 10.13
C VAL A 181 11.09 -12.31 11.40
N PRO A 182 11.56 -11.09 11.73
CA PRO A 182 12.24 -10.85 12.98
C PRO A 182 11.25 -10.94 14.17
N PRO A 183 11.74 -11.03 15.42
CA PRO A 183 10.88 -10.99 16.60
C PRO A 183 9.93 -9.78 16.58
N LEU A 184 8.73 -9.92 17.17
CA LEU A 184 7.69 -8.87 17.15
C LEU A 184 8.19 -7.50 17.66
N GLN A 185 9.04 -7.50 18.68
CA GLN A 185 9.65 -6.26 19.21
C GLN A 185 10.52 -5.55 18.16
N GLU A 186 11.23 -6.30 17.34
CA GLU A 186 12.05 -5.73 16.27
C GLU A 186 11.16 -5.21 15.12
N GLN A 187 10.07 -5.92 14.79
CA GLN A 187 9.07 -5.42 13.84
C GLN A 187 8.48 -4.10 14.31
N GLU A 188 8.10 -3.98 15.60
CA GLU A 188 7.60 -2.74 16.19
C GLU A 188 8.61 -1.61 16.14
N ARG A 189 9.88 -1.90 16.38
CA ARG A 189 10.94 -0.90 16.27
C ARG A 189 11.06 -0.37 14.85
N ILE A 190 11.03 -1.26 13.86
CA ILE A 190 11.10 -0.93 12.43
C ILE A 190 9.87 -0.08 12.03
N ILE A 191 8.67 -0.48 12.44
CA ILE A 191 7.42 0.24 12.15
C ILE A 191 7.51 1.66 12.70
N ARG A 192 7.82 1.84 14.00
CA ARG A 192 7.92 3.17 14.63
C ARG A 192 8.95 4.08 13.95
N GLU A 193 10.08 3.51 13.52
CA GLU A 193 11.11 4.28 12.83
C GLU A 193 10.61 4.78 11.46
N ILE A 194 9.91 3.93 10.69
CA ILE A 194 9.33 4.30 9.40
C ILE A 194 8.24 5.36 9.58
N GLU A 195 7.29 5.16 10.50
CA GLU A 195 6.21 6.10 10.80
C GLU A 195 6.74 7.47 11.25
N GLY A 196 7.85 7.50 11.99
CA GLY A 196 8.55 8.74 12.35
C GLY A 196 8.98 9.54 11.11
N TYR A 197 9.61 8.88 10.14
CA TYR A 197 10.00 9.54 8.89
C TYR A 197 8.81 9.92 8.01
N GLU A 198 7.76 9.10 7.95
CA GLU A 198 6.54 9.44 7.24
C GLU A 198 5.89 10.71 7.81
N ALA A 199 5.83 10.83 9.14
CA ALA A 199 5.33 12.05 9.80
C ALA A 199 6.16 13.29 9.46
N GLU A 200 7.49 13.18 9.35
CA GLU A 200 8.36 14.27 8.91
C GLU A 200 8.11 14.65 7.45
N ILE A 201 7.94 13.66 6.57
CA ILE A 201 7.61 13.87 5.16
C ILE A 201 6.28 14.61 5.03
N HIS A 202 5.24 14.19 5.74
CA HIS A 202 3.93 14.85 5.72
C HIS A 202 3.99 16.30 6.18
N LYS A 203 4.73 16.59 7.25
CA LYS A 203 4.94 17.98 7.71
C LYS A 203 5.61 18.83 6.63
N ALA A 204 6.64 18.29 5.97
CA ALA A 204 7.34 19.00 4.91
C ALA A 204 6.45 19.23 3.67
N GLU A 205 5.65 18.24 3.29
CA GLU A 205 4.69 18.36 2.18
C GLU A 205 3.62 19.43 2.46
N ALA A 206 3.06 19.47 3.69
CA ALA A 206 2.10 20.49 4.09
C ALA A 206 2.69 21.91 4.02
N VAL A 207 3.94 22.10 4.46
CA VAL A 207 4.64 23.38 4.34
C VAL A 207 4.83 23.78 2.87
N MET A 208 5.19 22.84 2.01
CA MET A 208 5.36 23.09 0.57
C MET A 208 4.03 23.49 -0.10
N GLN A 209 2.94 22.77 0.18
CA GLN A 209 1.61 23.08 -0.34
C GLN A 209 1.16 24.48 0.08
N GLY A 210 1.36 24.84 1.37
CA GLY A 210 1.06 26.17 1.87
C GLY A 210 1.89 27.28 1.20
N ALA A 211 3.15 27.03 0.86
CA ALA A 211 3.99 27.96 0.13
C ALA A 211 3.55 28.12 -1.34
N GLU A 212 3.17 27.02 -2.00
CA GLU A 212 2.65 27.05 -3.37
C GLU A 212 1.31 27.79 -3.48
N ALA A 213 0.42 27.58 -2.50
CA ALA A 213 -0.86 28.31 -2.41
C ALA A 213 -0.63 29.84 -2.27
N ARG A 214 0.29 30.25 -1.38
CA ARG A 214 0.63 31.68 -1.20
C ARG A 214 1.24 32.26 -2.47
N ARG A 215 2.15 31.55 -3.13
CA ARG A 215 2.73 31.96 -4.42
C ARG A 215 1.65 32.17 -5.47
N SER A 216 0.72 31.22 -5.61
CA SER A 216 -0.39 31.32 -6.58
C SER A 216 -1.31 32.48 -6.27
N ALA A 217 -1.60 32.77 -5.00
CA ALA A 217 -2.39 33.92 -4.60
C ALA A 217 -1.73 35.27 -4.98
N ILE A 218 -0.40 35.37 -4.82
CA ILE A 218 0.36 36.56 -5.22
C ILE A 218 0.30 36.72 -6.74
N LEU A 219 0.49 35.65 -7.51
CA LEU A 219 0.45 35.71 -8.99
C LEU A 219 -0.92 36.19 -9.50
N ARG A 220 -2.02 35.65 -8.94
CA ARG A 220 -3.39 36.10 -9.29
C ARG A 220 -3.59 37.58 -8.97
N LYS A 221 -3.11 38.03 -7.81
CA LYS A 221 -3.30 39.41 -7.37
C LYS A 221 -2.62 40.45 -8.27
N TYR A 222 -1.48 40.11 -8.84
CA TYR A 222 -0.62 41.10 -9.54
C TYR A 222 -0.42 40.84 -11.03
N LEU A 223 -0.80 39.65 -11.56
CA LEU A 223 -0.57 39.27 -12.95
C LEU A 223 -1.83 38.83 -13.70
N GLU A 224 -2.98 38.68 -13.04
CA GLU A 224 -4.32 38.48 -13.56
C GLU A 224 -5.21 39.69 -13.17
#